data_a3e4069623f955f395554302d1686935
#
_entry.id   a3e4069623f955f395554302d1686935
#
_cell.length_a   1.000
_cell.length_b   1.000
_cell.length_c   1.000
_cell.angle_alpha   90.00
_cell.angle_beta   90.00
_cell.angle_gamma   90.00
#
_symmetry.space_group_name_H-M   'P 1'
#
loop_
_entity.id
_entity.type
_entity.pdbx_description
1 polymer ?
#
loop_
_entity_poly.entity_id
_entity_poly.type
_entity_poly.pdbx_seq_one_letter_code
_entity_poly.pdbx_strand_id
1 'polypeptide(L)'
;YMTHTSADTDMSIKERAEFAASVNADFVFCLHFNMSPENKLFGSEVWVSAFGDLNREGYRFGCVQMDTMKEMGLFIRGVKTRFNEQGTDYYGILRFCEEFDIPAALIEHCHIDHDADVGFCDSEEDLIAFGIADATSVAKYFGLKSKLLDVDYSHYDGLPDITPNALYVQADNTDPDICMIEETHVDIDKHVIGITITAHDYDS
;
A
#
# COMPACT_ATOMS: atom_id res chain seq x y z
N TYR A 1 0.60 -10.60 16.78
CA TYR A 1 -0.69 -11.31 16.78
C TYR A 1 -1.18 -11.48 15.35
N MET A 2 -1.95 -12.53 15.10
CA MET A 2 -2.55 -12.81 13.79
C MET A 2 -4.05 -13.04 13.98
N THR A 3 -4.86 -12.44 13.11
CA THR A 3 -6.33 -12.63 13.11
C THR A 3 -6.76 -13.85 12.30
N HIS A 4 -5.81 -14.48 11.58
CA HIS A 4 -6.04 -15.64 10.72
C HIS A 4 -4.88 -16.62 10.91
N THR A 5 -5.14 -17.77 11.49
CA THR A 5 -4.13 -18.80 11.83
C THR A 5 -4.38 -20.14 11.13
N SER A 6 -5.54 -20.28 10.48
CA SER A 6 -5.93 -21.46 9.70
C SER A 6 -7.01 -21.09 8.68
N ALA A 7 -7.22 -21.94 7.69
CA ALA A 7 -8.27 -21.76 6.69
C ALA A 7 -9.69 -21.72 7.29
N ASP A 8 -9.88 -22.28 8.48
CA ASP A 8 -11.18 -22.34 9.15
C ASP A 8 -11.45 -21.11 10.05
N THR A 9 -10.50 -20.18 10.16
CA THR A 9 -10.68 -18.95 10.94
C THR A 9 -11.46 -17.94 10.11
N ASP A 10 -12.68 -17.64 10.49
CA ASP A 10 -13.51 -16.61 9.87
C ASP A 10 -13.81 -15.50 10.89
N MET A 11 -13.11 -14.38 10.76
CA MET A 11 -13.35 -13.16 11.51
C MET A 11 -13.80 -12.07 10.55
N SER A 12 -14.93 -11.44 10.85
CA SER A 12 -15.36 -10.25 10.14
C SER A 12 -14.32 -9.12 10.28
N ILE A 13 -14.34 -8.16 9.38
CA ILE A 13 -13.41 -7.02 9.42
C ILE A 13 -13.51 -6.27 10.75
N LYS A 14 -14.73 -6.12 11.29
CA LYS A 14 -14.97 -5.49 12.60
C LYS A 14 -14.34 -6.30 13.73
N GLU A 15 -14.55 -7.61 13.77
CA GLU A 15 -13.95 -8.47 14.80
C GLU A 15 -12.41 -8.45 14.77
N ARG A 16 -11.81 -8.25 13.59
CA ARG A 16 -10.34 -8.08 13.46
C ARG A 16 -9.86 -6.80 14.14
N ALA A 17 -10.58 -5.69 13.99
CA ALA A 17 -10.26 -4.43 14.66
C ALA A 17 -10.51 -4.53 16.19
N GLU A 18 -11.61 -5.15 16.62
CA GLU A 18 -11.89 -5.41 18.02
C GLU A 18 -10.83 -6.31 18.67
N PHE A 19 -10.34 -7.33 17.94
CA PHE A 19 -9.25 -8.18 18.40
C PHE A 19 -7.96 -7.37 18.55
N ALA A 20 -7.60 -6.55 17.57
CA ALA A 20 -6.43 -5.66 17.65
C ALA A 20 -6.50 -4.75 18.88
N ALA A 21 -7.66 -4.15 19.14
CA ALA A 21 -7.90 -3.35 20.34
C ALA A 21 -7.74 -4.17 21.63
N SER A 22 -8.27 -5.39 21.66
CA SER A 22 -8.21 -6.26 22.84
C SER A 22 -6.79 -6.66 23.25
N VAL A 23 -5.85 -6.65 22.31
CA VAL A 23 -4.43 -6.97 22.56
C VAL A 23 -3.55 -5.71 22.63
N ASN A 24 -4.15 -4.52 22.63
CA ASN A 24 -3.48 -3.21 22.60
C ASN A 24 -2.44 -3.13 21.46
N ALA A 25 -2.88 -3.44 20.24
CA ALA A 25 -2.01 -3.37 19.07
C ALA A 25 -1.61 -1.92 18.77
N ASP A 26 -0.35 -1.69 18.45
CA ASP A 26 0.18 -0.38 18.06
C ASP A 26 -0.12 -0.05 16.59
N PHE A 27 -0.42 -1.08 15.77
CA PHE A 27 -0.68 -0.93 14.34
C PHE A 27 -1.36 -2.20 13.78
N VAL A 28 -2.20 -2.04 12.75
CA VAL A 28 -2.83 -3.16 12.03
C VAL A 28 -2.32 -3.20 10.58
N PHE A 29 -1.72 -4.32 10.20
CA PHE A 29 -1.26 -4.60 8.83
C PHE A 29 -2.25 -5.56 8.18
N CYS A 30 -2.94 -5.11 7.14
CA CYS A 30 -3.91 -5.89 6.39
C CYS A 30 -3.29 -6.28 5.04
N LEU A 31 -2.86 -7.53 4.90
CA LEU A 31 -2.08 -8.02 3.77
C LEU A 31 -3.02 -8.56 2.69
N HIS A 32 -2.91 -8.02 1.49
CA HIS A 32 -3.76 -8.36 0.34
C HIS A 32 -2.96 -8.49 -0.95
N PHE A 33 -3.60 -9.11 -1.93
CA PHE A 33 -3.26 -9.06 -3.34
C PHE A 33 -4.44 -8.45 -4.10
N ASN A 34 -4.16 -7.59 -5.05
CA ASN A 34 -5.15 -6.86 -5.82
C ASN A 34 -5.57 -7.63 -7.08
N MET A 35 -6.70 -7.21 -7.64
CA MET A 35 -7.18 -7.59 -8.97
C MET A 35 -7.83 -6.37 -9.62
N SER A 36 -7.73 -6.26 -10.93
CA SER A 36 -8.34 -5.14 -11.65
C SER A 36 -9.30 -5.58 -12.76
N PRO A 37 -10.35 -4.79 -13.05
CA PRO A 37 -11.18 -5.06 -14.21
C PRO A 37 -10.34 -5.12 -15.49
N GLU A 38 -10.60 -6.17 -16.31
CA GLU A 38 -9.91 -6.35 -17.57
C GLU A 38 -8.39 -6.55 -17.47
N ASN A 39 -7.86 -6.87 -16.27
CA ASN A 39 -6.44 -7.14 -16.00
C ASN A 39 -5.52 -5.99 -16.48
N LYS A 40 -5.93 -4.74 -16.26
CA LYS A 40 -5.23 -3.57 -16.80
C LYS A 40 -4.26 -2.94 -15.81
N LEU A 41 -4.48 -3.11 -14.52
CA LEU A 41 -3.68 -2.47 -13.49
C LEU A 41 -2.61 -3.44 -12.98
N PHE A 42 -1.46 -2.91 -12.60
CA PHE A 42 -0.35 -3.65 -12.03
C PHE A 42 0.42 -2.79 -11.02
N GLY A 43 1.24 -3.43 -10.20
CA GLY A 43 2.07 -2.79 -9.19
C GLY A 43 1.50 -2.85 -7.79
N SER A 44 2.29 -2.35 -6.84
CA SER A 44 2.04 -2.37 -5.40
C SER A 44 1.50 -1.04 -4.90
N GLU A 45 0.55 -1.06 -3.97
CA GLU A 45 -0.03 0.13 -3.35
C GLU A 45 -0.36 -0.10 -1.88
N VAL A 46 -0.45 0.98 -1.11
CA VAL A 46 -0.87 0.93 0.29
C VAL A 46 -2.00 1.93 0.51
N TRP A 47 -3.10 1.45 1.08
CA TRP A 47 -4.23 2.28 1.47
C TRP A 47 -4.19 2.56 2.97
N VAL A 48 -4.35 3.82 3.34
CA VAL A 48 -4.28 4.29 4.73
C VAL A 48 -5.47 5.19 5.06
N SER A 49 -5.70 5.44 6.34
CA SER A 49 -6.73 6.39 6.76
C SER A 49 -6.45 7.79 6.20
N ALA A 50 -7.51 8.51 5.81
CA ALA A 50 -7.43 9.89 5.37
C ALA A 50 -7.39 10.89 6.54
N PHE A 51 -7.46 10.45 7.81
CA PHE A 51 -7.73 11.30 8.96
C PHE A 51 -6.57 11.39 9.96
N GLY A 52 -6.22 12.62 10.32
CA GLY A 52 -5.40 13.01 11.47
C GLY A 52 -4.11 12.20 11.65
N ASP A 53 -3.89 11.78 12.89
CA ASP A 53 -2.70 11.00 13.27
C ASP A 53 -2.70 9.59 12.67
N LEU A 54 -3.86 9.00 12.40
CA LEU A 54 -3.99 7.71 11.72
C LEU A 54 -3.47 7.79 10.28
N ASN A 55 -3.75 8.89 9.57
CA ASN A 55 -3.16 9.17 8.26
C ASN A 55 -1.64 9.28 8.36
N ARG A 56 -1.14 10.10 9.30
CA ARG A 56 0.30 10.29 9.47
C ARG A 56 1.04 8.97 9.67
N GLU A 57 0.59 8.16 10.62
CA GLU A 57 1.27 6.91 10.96
C GLU A 57 1.12 5.87 9.83
N GLY A 58 -0.07 5.78 9.22
CA GLY A 58 -0.31 4.93 8.06
C GLY A 58 0.57 5.32 6.87
N TYR A 59 0.65 6.61 6.58
CA TYR A 59 1.46 7.11 5.46
C TYR A 59 2.96 6.91 5.68
N ARG A 60 3.47 7.14 6.89
CA ARG A 60 4.86 6.90 7.24
C ARG A 60 5.25 5.44 7.04
N PHE A 61 4.41 4.52 7.51
CA PHE A 61 4.61 3.09 7.25
C PHE A 61 4.50 2.78 5.76
N GLY A 62 3.47 3.29 5.09
CA GLY A 62 3.22 3.04 3.67
C GLY A 62 4.39 3.44 2.77
N CYS A 63 5.07 4.55 3.05
CA CYS A 63 6.28 4.94 2.32
C CYS A 63 7.40 3.90 2.45
N VAL A 64 7.65 3.41 3.67
CA VAL A 64 8.66 2.37 3.90
C VAL A 64 8.29 1.07 3.18
N GLN A 65 7.00 0.72 3.19
CA GLN A 65 6.50 -0.45 2.48
C GLN A 65 6.69 -0.31 0.98
N MET A 66 6.36 0.84 0.40
CA MET A 66 6.53 1.09 -1.03
C MET A 66 8.00 1.07 -1.45
N ASP A 67 8.90 1.62 -0.64
CA ASP A 67 10.34 1.54 -0.91
C ASP A 67 10.82 0.08 -0.92
N THR A 68 10.34 -0.74 0.01
CA THR A 68 10.70 -2.16 0.07
C THR A 68 10.13 -2.95 -1.13
N MET A 69 8.88 -2.67 -1.55
CA MET A 69 8.31 -3.26 -2.76
C MET A 69 9.07 -2.85 -4.03
N LYS A 70 9.53 -1.61 -4.09
CA LYS A 70 10.37 -1.12 -5.18
C LYS A 70 11.72 -1.84 -5.24
N GLU A 71 12.34 -2.10 -4.08
CA GLU A 71 13.58 -2.89 -3.99
C GLU A 71 13.37 -4.32 -4.50
N MET A 72 12.17 -4.89 -4.37
CA MET A 72 11.81 -6.19 -4.97
C MET A 72 11.62 -6.12 -6.49
N GLY A 73 11.49 -4.93 -7.08
CA GLY A 73 11.31 -4.74 -8.52
C GLY A 73 9.87 -4.48 -8.97
N LEU A 74 8.94 -4.35 -8.04
CA LEU A 74 7.54 -4.03 -8.35
C LEU A 74 7.38 -2.59 -8.84
N PHE A 75 6.42 -2.35 -9.71
CA PHE A 75 5.94 -1.01 -10.00
C PHE A 75 5.23 -0.45 -8.77
N ILE A 76 5.49 0.82 -8.44
CA ILE A 76 4.94 1.46 -7.24
C ILE A 76 3.81 2.41 -7.63
N ARG A 77 2.62 2.12 -7.12
CA ARG A 77 1.41 2.92 -7.29
C ARG A 77 1.20 3.92 -6.14
N GLY A 78 2.00 3.81 -5.07
CA GLY A 78 2.10 4.77 -3.98
C GLY A 78 1.25 4.45 -2.76
N VAL A 79 1.21 5.44 -1.85
CA VAL A 79 0.39 5.42 -0.63
C VAL A 79 -0.83 6.29 -0.87
N LYS A 80 -2.02 5.74 -0.61
CA LYS A 80 -3.29 6.29 -1.05
C LYS A 80 -4.30 6.40 0.07
N THR A 81 -5.26 7.30 -0.10
CA THR A 81 -6.46 7.41 0.72
C THR A 81 -7.70 7.37 -0.17
N ARG A 82 -8.81 6.88 0.36
CA ARG A 82 -10.06 6.87 -0.39
C ARG A 82 -11.26 7.07 0.53
N PHE A 83 -12.18 7.94 0.14
CA PHE A 83 -13.45 8.14 0.82
C PHE A 83 -14.55 7.27 0.23
N ASN A 84 -15.48 6.89 1.10
CA ASN A 84 -16.78 6.40 0.68
C ASN A 84 -17.78 7.58 0.50
N GLU A 85 -19.00 7.28 0.09
CA GLU A 85 -20.04 8.28 -0.13
C GLU A 85 -20.45 9.05 1.16
N GLN A 86 -20.15 8.51 2.33
CA GLN A 86 -20.42 9.12 3.63
C GLN A 86 -19.29 10.05 4.10
N GLY A 87 -18.18 10.14 3.35
CA GLY A 87 -17.03 10.95 3.70
C GLY A 87 -16.15 10.34 4.80
N THR A 88 -16.23 9.02 5.00
CA THR A 88 -15.32 8.24 5.86
C THR A 88 -14.41 7.37 5.01
N ASP A 89 -13.38 6.76 5.60
CA ASP A 89 -12.50 5.86 4.85
C ASP A 89 -13.28 4.78 4.09
N TYR A 90 -12.90 4.53 2.85
CA TYR A 90 -13.57 3.55 2.00
C TYR A 90 -13.40 2.11 2.52
N TYR A 91 -12.20 1.75 2.95
CA TYR A 91 -11.90 0.40 3.41
C TYR A 91 -12.38 0.16 4.84
N GLY A 92 -13.13 -0.93 5.03
CA GLY A 92 -13.73 -1.26 6.33
C GLY A 92 -12.71 -1.44 7.45
N ILE A 93 -11.55 -2.03 7.16
CA ILE A 93 -10.51 -2.23 8.18
C ILE A 93 -9.98 -0.89 8.71
N LEU A 94 -9.80 0.10 7.86
CA LEU A 94 -9.35 1.44 8.26
C LEU A 94 -10.41 2.12 9.16
N ARG A 95 -11.69 2.09 8.74
CA ARG A 95 -12.80 2.66 9.53
C ARG A 95 -12.95 2.02 10.90
N PHE A 96 -12.88 0.68 10.97
CA PHE A 96 -13.05 0.00 12.26
C PHE A 96 -11.84 0.15 13.16
N CYS A 97 -10.62 0.26 12.63
CA CYS A 97 -9.44 0.60 13.42
C CYS A 97 -9.49 2.04 13.94
N GLU A 98 -10.09 2.98 13.18
CA GLU A 98 -10.33 4.36 13.62
C GLU A 98 -11.20 4.42 14.88
N GLU A 99 -12.20 3.54 15.03
CA GLU A 99 -13.05 3.47 16.24
C GLU A 99 -12.23 3.23 17.53
N PHE A 100 -11.03 2.66 17.41
CA PHE A 100 -10.13 2.32 18.51
C PHE A 100 -8.84 3.15 18.52
N ASP A 101 -8.73 4.16 17.66
CA ASP A 101 -7.53 5.00 17.48
C ASP A 101 -6.26 4.17 17.18
N ILE A 102 -6.40 3.12 16.39
CA ILE A 102 -5.31 2.24 15.97
C ILE A 102 -4.93 2.55 14.51
N PRO A 103 -3.70 2.98 14.21
CA PRO A 103 -3.23 3.14 12.86
C PRO A 103 -3.31 1.81 12.10
N ALA A 104 -3.68 1.88 10.82
CA ALA A 104 -3.79 0.70 9.99
C ALA A 104 -3.33 1.00 8.55
N ALA A 105 -2.82 -0.03 7.88
CA ALA A 105 -2.51 -0.01 6.47
C ALA A 105 -3.06 -1.27 5.78
N LEU A 106 -3.73 -1.09 4.65
CA LEU A 106 -4.11 -2.16 3.75
C LEU A 106 -3.08 -2.18 2.62
N ILE A 107 -2.32 -3.26 2.55
CA ILE A 107 -1.20 -3.44 1.63
C ILE A 107 -1.67 -4.33 0.48
N GLU A 108 -1.71 -3.78 -0.72
CA GLU A 108 -1.95 -4.52 -1.96
C GLU A 108 -0.59 -4.78 -2.60
N HIS A 109 -0.05 -5.98 -2.40
CA HIS A 109 1.32 -6.32 -2.78
C HIS A 109 1.54 -6.24 -4.29
N CYS A 110 0.61 -6.78 -5.07
CA CYS A 110 0.62 -6.76 -6.53
C CYS A 110 -0.75 -7.19 -7.08
N HIS A 111 -0.92 -7.10 -8.40
CA HIS A 111 -2.14 -7.55 -9.08
C HIS A 111 -1.94 -8.98 -9.60
N ILE A 112 -2.64 -9.96 -9.00
CA ILE A 112 -2.49 -11.38 -9.33
C ILE A 112 -3.03 -11.76 -10.71
N ASP A 113 -3.73 -10.86 -11.37
CA ASP A 113 -4.38 -11.03 -12.67
C ASP A 113 -3.64 -10.30 -13.81
N HIS A 114 -2.45 -9.73 -13.55
CA HIS A 114 -1.68 -9.00 -14.56
C HIS A 114 -0.32 -9.64 -14.83
N ASP A 115 0.05 -9.79 -16.11
CA ASP A 115 1.27 -10.47 -16.56
C ASP A 115 2.57 -9.82 -16.00
N ALA A 116 2.56 -8.50 -15.73
CA ALA A 116 3.71 -7.81 -15.14
C ALA A 116 3.97 -8.17 -13.68
N ASP A 117 2.93 -8.61 -12.96
CA ASP A 117 2.97 -8.84 -11.52
C ASP A 117 2.94 -10.32 -11.13
N VAL A 118 2.29 -11.18 -11.94
CA VAL A 118 2.04 -12.57 -11.58
C VAL A 118 3.32 -13.34 -11.23
N GLY A 119 4.44 -13.03 -11.89
CA GLY A 119 5.74 -13.64 -11.60
C GLY A 119 6.37 -13.27 -10.24
N PHE A 120 5.75 -12.37 -9.48
CA PHE A 120 6.13 -12.06 -8.10
C PHE A 120 5.33 -12.85 -7.05
N CYS A 121 4.28 -13.59 -7.46
CA CYS A 121 3.37 -14.25 -6.52
C CYS A 121 2.89 -15.63 -6.98
N ASP A 122 3.58 -16.27 -7.92
CA ASP A 122 3.18 -17.55 -8.51
C ASP A 122 3.83 -18.78 -7.83
N SER A 123 4.71 -18.58 -6.86
CA SER A 123 5.37 -19.64 -6.09
C SER A 123 5.34 -19.39 -4.58
N GLU A 124 5.62 -20.44 -3.80
CA GLU A 124 5.76 -20.33 -2.33
C GLU A 124 6.95 -19.46 -1.96
N GLU A 125 8.04 -19.54 -2.71
CA GLU A 125 9.23 -18.72 -2.55
C GLU A 125 8.94 -17.23 -2.72
N ASP A 126 8.09 -16.86 -3.67
CA ASP A 126 7.66 -15.48 -3.90
C ASP A 126 6.81 -14.96 -2.74
N LEU A 127 5.88 -15.77 -2.24
CA LEU A 127 5.07 -15.42 -1.06
C LEU A 127 5.94 -15.24 0.19
N ILE A 128 6.97 -16.07 0.35
CA ILE A 128 7.97 -15.90 1.42
C ILE A 128 8.74 -14.60 1.24
N ALA A 129 9.11 -14.23 0.02
CA ALA A 129 9.80 -12.98 -0.27
C ALA A 129 8.95 -11.75 0.13
N PHE A 130 7.65 -11.74 -0.16
CA PHE A 130 6.72 -10.72 0.36
C PHE A 130 6.68 -10.70 1.88
N GLY A 131 6.58 -11.86 2.54
CA GLY A 131 6.58 -11.93 4.01
C GLY A 131 7.86 -11.37 4.64
N ILE A 132 9.03 -11.59 4.02
CA ILE A 132 10.31 -11.00 4.46
C ILE A 132 10.30 -9.49 4.23
N ALA A 133 9.79 -9.02 3.11
CA ALA A 133 9.68 -7.60 2.78
C ALA A 133 8.77 -6.87 3.78
N ASP A 134 7.60 -7.44 4.08
CA ASP A 134 6.67 -6.90 5.08
C ASP A 134 7.31 -6.82 6.46
N ALA A 135 7.94 -7.91 6.91
CA ALA A 135 8.64 -7.94 8.19
C ALA A 135 9.79 -6.91 8.26
N THR A 136 10.48 -6.69 7.14
CA THR A 136 11.52 -5.67 7.02
C THR A 136 10.95 -4.27 7.14
N SER A 137 9.84 -3.98 6.46
CA SER A 137 9.15 -2.70 6.53
C SER A 137 8.65 -2.41 7.95
N VAL A 138 8.06 -3.40 8.62
CA VAL A 138 7.65 -3.30 10.02
C VAL A 138 8.86 -3.04 10.93
N ALA A 139 9.97 -3.74 10.72
CA ALA A 139 11.18 -3.55 11.52
C ALA A 139 11.81 -2.17 11.30
N LYS A 140 11.83 -1.64 10.09
CA LYS A 140 12.26 -0.27 9.77
C LYS A 140 11.35 0.75 10.46
N TYR A 141 10.03 0.58 10.34
CA TYR A 141 9.04 1.51 10.89
C TYR A 141 9.13 1.62 12.42
N PHE A 142 9.24 0.50 13.13
CA PHE A 142 9.34 0.47 14.59
C PHE A 142 10.76 0.56 15.14
N GLY A 143 11.77 0.72 14.29
CA GLY A 143 13.17 0.80 14.72
C GLY A 143 13.63 -0.49 15.43
N LEU A 144 13.24 -1.65 14.93
CA LEU A 144 13.52 -2.94 15.57
C LEU A 144 14.91 -3.47 15.20
N LYS A 145 15.40 -4.37 16.03
CA LYS A 145 16.62 -5.14 15.76
C LYS A 145 16.46 -6.62 16.08
N SER A 146 17.13 -7.45 15.33
CA SER A 146 17.15 -8.90 15.55
C SER A 146 18.58 -9.41 15.55
N LYS A 147 18.98 -10.01 16.67
CA LYS A 147 20.28 -10.72 16.75
C LYS A 147 20.29 -12.00 15.94
N LEU A 148 19.12 -12.64 15.76
CA LEU A 148 19.00 -13.89 15.01
C LEU A 148 19.23 -13.66 13.51
N LEU A 149 18.71 -12.55 12.99
CA LEU A 149 18.80 -12.18 11.57
C LEU A 149 19.98 -11.24 11.27
N ASP A 150 20.73 -10.84 12.31
CA ASP A 150 21.85 -9.88 12.20
C ASP A 150 21.45 -8.57 11.53
N VAL A 151 20.29 -8.03 11.90
CA VAL A 151 19.77 -6.75 11.40
C VAL A 151 19.49 -5.78 12.54
N ASP A 152 19.77 -4.50 12.33
CA ASP A 152 19.50 -3.42 13.29
C ASP A 152 18.94 -2.19 12.59
N TYR A 153 17.66 -1.94 12.79
CA TYR A 153 16.94 -0.77 12.28
C TYR A 153 16.67 0.28 13.35
N SER A 154 17.28 0.17 14.55
CA SER A 154 17.05 1.12 15.67
C SER A 154 17.45 2.57 15.35
N HIS A 155 18.20 2.78 14.29
CA HIS A 155 18.64 4.09 13.79
C HIS A 155 18.16 4.37 12.37
N TYR A 156 17.09 3.68 11.93
CA TYR A 156 16.52 3.95 10.63
C TYR A 156 15.91 5.34 10.56
N ASP A 157 16.38 6.16 9.63
CA ASP A 157 16.03 7.58 9.46
C ASP A 157 15.22 7.87 8.18
N GLY A 158 14.82 6.79 7.46
CA GLY A 158 14.04 6.90 6.22
C GLY A 158 12.54 7.13 6.41
N LEU A 159 12.06 7.32 7.65
CA LEU A 159 10.65 7.65 7.87
C LEU A 159 10.37 9.10 7.47
N PRO A 160 9.36 9.34 6.60
CA PRO A 160 9.03 10.70 6.20
C PRO A 160 8.48 11.50 7.40
N ASP A 161 8.79 12.81 7.42
CA ASP A 161 8.21 13.74 8.38
C ASP A 161 6.87 14.26 7.83
N ILE A 162 5.78 13.78 8.41
CA ILE A 162 4.41 14.10 8.01
C ILE A 162 3.73 14.84 9.14
N THR A 163 3.33 16.09 8.87
CA THR A 163 2.52 16.86 9.81
C THR A 163 1.04 16.58 9.54
N PRO A 164 0.31 15.93 10.45
CA PRO A 164 -1.10 15.67 10.24
C PRO A 164 -1.91 16.97 10.26
N ASN A 165 -2.90 17.03 9.39
CA ASN A 165 -3.94 18.06 9.42
C ASN A 165 -5.27 17.36 9.68
N ALA A 166 -6.04 17.82 10.65
CA ALA A 166 -7.35 17.23 11.00
C ALA A 166 -8.37 17.25 9.83
N LEU A 167 -8.12 18.11 8.83
CA LEU A 167 -8.91 18.21 7.59
C LEU A 167 -8.11 17.67 6.37
N TYR A 168 -6.97 17.06 6.63
CA TYR A 168 -6.09 16.65 5.55
C TYR A 168 -6.68 15.45 4.83
N VAL A 169 -7.09 15.71 3.62
CA VAL A 169 -7.19 14.71 2.57
C VAL A 169 -5.90 14.85 1.79
N GLN A 170 -5.10 13.83 1.77
CA GLN A 170 -3.88 13.86 1.00
C GLN A 170 -4.26 14.10 -0.46
N ALA A 171 -3.70 15.16 -1.05
CA ALA A 171 -3.78 15.29 -2.50
C ALA A 171 -3.14 14.04 -3.11
N ASP A 172 -3.80 13.46 -4.08
CA ASP A 172 -3.20 12.39 -4.84
C ASP A 172 -1.92 12.93 -5.52
N ASN A 173 -0.79 12.31 -5.17
CA ASN A 173 0.53 12.60 -5.74
C ASN A 173 1.12 11.37 -6.41
N THR A 174 0.29 10.36 -6.67
CA THR A 174 0.70 9.16 -7.39
C THR A 174 0.72 9.40 -8.89
N ASP A 175 1.53 8.63 -9.59
CA ASP A 175 1.47 8.60 -11.04
C ASP A 175 0.11 8.07 -11.49
N PRO A 176 -0.42 8.52 -12.64
CA PRO A 176 -1.68 8.00 -13.15
C PRO A 176 -1.69 6.47 -13.24
N ASP A 177 -2.79 5.84 -12.84
CA ASP A 177 -2.98 4.38 -12.91
C ASP A 177 -2.81 3.83 -14.32
N ILE A 178 -3.19 4.62 -15.31
CA ILE A 178 -3.00 4.31 -16.73
C ILE A 178 -2.36 5.51 -17.39
N CYS A 179 -1.23 5.26 -18.06
CA CYS A 179 -0.60 6.22 -18.95
C CYS A 179 -0.28 5.49 -20.27
N MET A 180 -1.01 5.84 -21.32
CA MET A 180 -0.87 5.20 -22.64
C MET A 180 -0.49 6.20 -23.70
N ILE A 181 0.40 5.79 -24.59
CA ILE A 181 0.64 6.50 -25.84
C ILE A 181 -0.40 5.99 -26.85
N GLU A 182 -1.38 6.84 -27.19
CA GLU A 182 -2.45 6.47 -28.12
C GLU A 182 -2.04 6.69 -29.59
N GLU A 183 -1.27 7.73 -29.83
CA GLU A 183 -0.83 8.11 -31.16
C GLU A 183 0.58 8.67 -31.16
N THR A 184 1.35 8.26 -32.16
CA THR A 184 2.63 8.90 -32.49
C THR A 184 2.60 9.38 -33.93
N HIS A 185 2.95 10.63 -34.14
CA HIS A 185 3.06 11.22 -35.46
C HIS A 185 4.49 11.74 -35.66
N VAL A 186 5.13 11.37 -36.78
CA VAL A 186 6.46 11.83 -37.14
C VAL A 186 6.37 12.63 -38.45
N ASP A 187 6.64 13.94 -38.37
CA ASP A 187 6.77 14.81 -39.55
C ASP A 187 8.27 15.08 -39.78
N ILE A 188 8.84 14.33 -40.71
CA ILE A 188 10.28 14.40 -41.02
C ILE A 188 10.63 15.75 -41.63
N ASP A 189 9.75 16.31 -42.44
CA ASP A 189 10.04 17.58 -43.14
C ASP A 189 10.05 18.78 -42.18
N LYS A 190 9.24 18.71 -41.12
CA LYS A 190 9.20 19.73 -40.08
C LYS A 190 10.08 19.41 -38.87
N HIS A 191 10.73 18.25 -38.84
CA HIS A 191 11.51 17.78 -37.67
C HIS A 191 10.69 17.77 -36.38
N VAL A 192 9.40 17.32 -36.44
CA VAL A 192 8.49 17.28 -35.33
C VAL A 192 8.03 15.84 -35.02
N ILE A 193 8.03 15.50 -33.77
CA ILE A 193 7.39 14.29 -33.26
C ILE A 193 6.21 14.72 -32.40
N GLY A 194 5.01 14.35 -32.78
CA GLY A 194 3.79 14.51 -31.98
C GLY A 194 3.48 13.20 -31.25
N ILE A 195 3.18 13.30 -29.97
CA ILE A 195 2.76 12.16 -29.13
C ILE A 195 1.47 12.57 -28.43
N THR A 196 0.44 11.74 -28.57
CA THR A 196 -0.80 11.87 -27.79
C THR A 196 -0.73 10.87 -26.64
N ILE A 197 -0.83 11.37 -25.42
CA ILE A 197 -0.80 10.57 -24.20
C ILE A 197 -2.16 10.70 -23.53
N THR A 198 -2.79 9.58 -23.21
CA THR A 198 -3.95 9.53 -22.31
C THR A 198 -3.46 9.03 -20.95
N ALA A 199 -3.71 9.84 -19.92
CA ALA A 199 -3.48 9.46 -18.54
C ALA A 199 -4.82 9.38 -17.83
N HIS A 200 -5.02 8.36 -17.01
CA HIS A 200 -6.23 8.18 -16.21
C HIS A 200 -5.85 7.72 -14.82
N ASP A 201 -6.45 8.38 -13.85
CA ASP A 201 -6.32 8.12 -12.45
C ASP A 201 -7.69 7.68 -11.91
N TYR A 202 -7.76 6.52 -11.29
CA TYR A 202 -9.00 5.98 -10.73
C TYR A 202 -9.24 6.44 -9.29
N ASP A 203 -8.26 7.13 -8.70
CA ASP A 203 -8.30 7.57 -7.29
C ASP A 203 -8.67 9.05 -7.13
N SER A 204 -8.83 9.77 -8.23
CA SER A 204 -9.17 11.20 -8.26
C SER A 204 -10.67 11.46 -8.28
#